data_62d188edc8c48bf89b425ee87693a5e1
#
_entry.id   62d188edc8c48bf89b425ee87693a5e1
#
_cell.length_a   1.000
_cell.length_b   1.000
_cell.length_c   1.000
_cell.angle_alpha   90.00
_cell.angle_beta   90.00
_cell.angle_gamma   90.00
#
_symmetry.space_group_name_H-M   'P 1'
#
loop_
_entity.id
_entity.type
_entity.pdbx_description
1 polymer ?
#
loop_
_entity_poly.entity_id
_entity_poly.type
_entity_poly.pdbx_seq_one_letter_code
_entity_poly.pdbx_strand_id
1 'polypeptide(L)' 'MKEKDIVNDVLSMTKASLNDYETAISETCNQQLRNSLKQLRDEAEQFHYDLYQRAEQLGYYQAAQSASSQERQQLKSQ' A
#
# COMPACT_ATOMS: atom_id res chain seq x y z
N MET A 1 -9.25 8.87 19.35
CA MET A 1 -9.01 8.80 17.91
C MET A 1 -10.00 7.84 17.27
N LYS A 2 -10.55 8.21 16.16
CA LYS A 2 -11.52 7.37 15.46
C LYS A 2 -10.81 6.19 14.79
N GLU A 3 -11.50 5.07 14.73
CA GLU A 3 -10.96 3.87 14.09
C GLU A 3 -10.55 4.13 12.64
N LYS A 4 -11.34 4.93 11.93
CA LYS A 4 -11.02 5.35 10.56
C LYS A 4 -9.65 6.00 10.48
N ASP A 5 -9.34 6.89 11.41
CA ASP A 5 -8.06 7.60 11.41
C ASP A 5 -6.89 6.66 11.69
N ILE A 6 -7.08 5.72 12.60
CA ILE A 6 -6.06 4.73 12.93
C ILE A 6 -5.76 3.87 11.70
N VAL A 7 -6.80 3.40 11.02
CA VAL A 7 -6.63 2.57 9.82
C VAL A 7 -5.91 3.32 8.72
N ASN A 8 -6.30 4.57 8.49
CA ASN A 8 -5.66 5.38 7.45
C ASN A 8 -4.20 5.69 7.77
N ASP A 9 -3.88 5.89 9.05
CA ASP A 9 -2.49 6.08 9.47
C ASP A 9 -1.66 4.83 9.18
N VAL A 10 -2.19 3.64 9.50
CA VAL A 10 -1.50 2.39 9.24
C VAL A 10 -1.30 2.18 7.73
N LEU A 11 -2.30 2.49 6.93
CA LEU A 11 -2.17 2.40 5.47
C LEU A 11 -1.07 3.30 4.94
N SER A 12 -0.98 4.53 5.45
CA SER A 12 0.08 5.46 5.05
C SER A 12 1.45 4.95 5.46
N MET A 13 1.57 4.41 6.67
CA MET A 13 2.83 3.88 7.18
C MET A 13 3.30 2.67 6.37
N THR A 14 2.39 1.75 6.05
CA THR A 14 2.76 0.56 5.28
C THR A 14 3.14 0.92 3.86
N LYS A 15 2.47 1.90 3.26
CA LYS A 15 2.82 2.39 1.93
C LYS A 15 4.24 2.96 1.91
N ALA A 16 4.59 3.76 2.91
CA ALA A 16 5.94 4.30 3.04
C ALA A 16 6.97 3.19 3.24
N SER A 17 6.64 2.19 4.05
CA SER A 17 7.51 1.03 4.28
C SER A 17 7.78 0.26 3.00
N LEU A 18 6.77 0.10 2.13
CA LEU A 18 6.95 -0.59 0.86
C LEU A 18 7.99 0.12 -0.01
N ASN A 19 7.97 1.45 -0.02
CA ASN A 19 8.98 2.23 -0.75
C ASN A 19 10.37 2.01 -0.18
N ASP A 20 10.48 1.92 1.15
CA ASP A 20 11.76 1.67 1.81
C ASP A 20 12.30 0.27 1.47
N TYR A 21 11.43 -0.74 1.41
CA TYR A 21 11.84 -2.09 0.98
C TYR A 21 12.39 -2.08 -0.44
N GLU A 22 11.73 -1.36 -1.35
CA GLU A 22 12.19 -1.28 -2.73
C GLU A 22 13.58 -0.66 -2.83
N THR A 23 13.82 0.40 -2.08
CA THR A 23 15.13 1.05 -2.03
C THR A 23 16.18 0.10 -1.49
N ALA A 24 15.88 -0.58 -0.39
CA ALA A 24 16.81 -1.51 0.24
C ALA A 24 17.15 -2.67 -0.68
N ILE A 25 16.15 -3.23 -1.36
CA ILE A 25 16.36 -4.33 -2.31
C ILE A 25 17.27 -3.88 -3.45
N SER A 26 17.04 -2.68 -3.98
CA SER A 26 17.83 -2.14 -5.08
C SER A 26 19.31 -1.97 -4.72
N GLU A 27 19.58 -1.59 -3.47
CA GLU A 27 20.92 -1.24 -3.05
C GLU A 27 21.68 -2.39 -2.41
N THR A 28 21.01 -3.50 -2.09
CA THR A 28 21.64 -4.62 -1.38
C THR A 28 22.31 -5.55 -2.37
N CYS A 29 23.61 -5.79 -2.16
CA CYS A 29 24.40 -6.71 -3.00
C CYS A 29 24.39 -8.15 -2.52
N ASN A 30 24.09 -8.37 -1.25
CA ASN A 30 24.06 -9.71 -0.66
C ASN A 30 22.79 -10.43 -1.10
N GLN A 31 22.97 -11.55 -1.80
CA GLN A 31 21.83 -12.27 -2.39
C GLN A 31 20.87 -12.82 -1.34
N GLN A 32 21.39 -13.35 -0.25
CA GLN A 32 20.54 -13.88 0.82
C GLN A 32 19.72 -12.79 1.47
N LEU A 33 20.34 -11.65 1.71
CA LEU A 33 19.66 -10.52 2.30
C LEU A 33 18.60 -9.96 1.35
N ARG A 34 18.93 -9.88 0.07
CA ARG A 34 17.95 -9.45 -0.94
C ARG A 34 16.72 -10.35 -0.94
N ASN A 35 16.95 -11.66 -0.88
CA ASN A 35 15.83 -12.62 -0.88
C ASN A 35 14.96 -12.45 0.36
N SER A 36 15.58 -12.22 1.52
CA SER A 36 14.82 -11.97 2.75
C SER A 36 14.02 -10.68 2.66
N LEU A 37 14.61 -9.63 2.11
CA LEU A 37 13.92 -8.35 1.93
C LEU A 37 12.75 -8.49 0.97
N LYS A 38 12.91 -9.25 -0.11
CA LYS A 38 11.81 -9.49 -1.04
C LYS A 38 10.66 -10.23 -0.39
N GLN A 39 10.97 -11.20 0.46
CA GLN A 39 9.95 -11.94 1.18
C GLN A 39 9.19 -11.03 2.13
N LEU A 40 9.90 -10.21 2.88
CA LEU A 40 9.28 -9.25 3.79
C LEU A 40 8.43 -8.24 3.03
N ARG A 41 8.92 -7.78 1.88
CA ARG A 41 8.15 -6.87 1.03
C ARG A 41 6.85 -7.52 0.57
N ASP A 42 6.90 -8.76 0.12
CA ASP A 42 5.72 -9.47 -0.36
C ASP A 42 4.69 -9.61 0.76
N GLU A 43 5.14 -9.93 1.96
CA GLU A 43 4.27 -10.01 3.12
C GLU A 43 3.66 -8.65 3.46
N ALA A 44 4.47 -7.60 3.40
CA ALA A 44 3.99 -6.24 3.66
C ALA A 44 2.98 -5.79 2.61
N GLU A 45 3.20 -6.13 1.35
CA GLU A 45 2.24 -5.83 0.28
C GLU A 45 0.91 -6.53 0.53
N GLN A 46 0.95 -7.81 0.91
CA GLN A 46 -0.26 -8.55 1.18
C GLN A 46 -1.02 -7.96 2.36
N PHE A 47 -0.30 -7.60 3.42
CA PHE A 47 -0.92 -6.96 4.59
C PHE A 47 -1.57 -5.64 4.20
N HIS A 48 -0.86 -4.82 3.44
CA HIS A 48 -1.36 -3.52 3.00
C HIS A 48 -2.63 -3.68 2.16
N TYR A 49 -2.61 -4.62 1.24
CA TYR A 49 -3.74 -4.88 0.35
C TYR A 49 -4.96 -5.37 1.13
N ASP A 50 -4.75 -6.31 2.05
CA ASP A 50 -5.83 -6.84 2.88
C ASP A 50 -6.46 -5.75 3.74
N LEU A 51 -5.62 -4.91 4.34
CA LEU A 51 -6.10 -3.81 5.16
C LEU A 51 -6.84 -2.78 4.31
N TYR A 52 -6.31 -2.47 3.14
CA TYR A 52 -6.94 -1.56 2.20
C TYR A 52 -8.34 -2.03 1.83
N GLN A 53 -8.47 -3.32 1.48
CA GLN A 53 -9.78 -3.87 1.13
C GLN A 53 -10.76 -3.78 2.28
N ARG A 54 -10.28 -4.08 3.49
CA ARG A 54 -11.12 -4.00 4.68
C ARG A 54 -11.56 -2.56 4.95
N ALA A 55 -10.64 -1.62 4.81
CA ALA A 55 -10.92 -0.21 5.00
C ALA A 55 -11.95 0.29 3.98
N GLU A 56 -11.85 -0.17 2.75
CA GLU A 56 -12.80 0.18 1.70
C GLU A 56 -14.19 -0.35 2.02
N GLN A 57 -14.28 -1.60 2.46
CA GLN A 57 -15.55 -2.23 2.85
C GLN A 57 -16.22 -1.47 3.99
N LEU A 58 -15.43 -0.96 4.94
CA LEU A 58 -15.93 -0.22 6.08
C LEU A 58 -16.20 1.26 5.78
N GLY A 59 -15.85 1.71 4.58
CA GLY A 59 -16.00 3.11 4.19
C GLY A 59 -14.97 4.04 4.80
N TYR A 60 -13.86 3.50 5.30
CA TYR A 60 -12.82 4.31 5.94
C TYR A 60 -11.85 4.92 4.94
N TYR A 61 -11.65 4.29 3.81
CA TYR A 61 -10.70 4.73 2.78
C TYR A 61 -11.49 5.15 1.55
N GLN A 62 -11.69 6.45 1.40
CA GLN A 62 -12.70 6.89 0.45
C GLN A 62 -12.25 7.84 -0.64
N ALA A 63 -11.94 9.05 -0.25
CA ALA A 63 -12.07 10.17 -1.15
C ALA A 63 -11.10 10.16 -2.32
N ALA A 64 -9.81 10.06 -2.04
CA ALA A 64 -8.79 10.15 -3.10
C ALA A 64 -8.90 8.99 -4.08
N GLN A 65 -9.24 7.83 -3.55
CA GLN A 65 -9.38 6.62 -4.36
C GLN A 65 -10.54 6.76 -5.34
N SER A 66 -11.67 7.22 -4.86
CA SER A 66 -12.85 7.40 -5.70
C SER A 66 -12.61 8.39 -6.81
N ALA A 67 -11.95 9.50 -6.50
CA ALA A 67 -11.62 10.51 -7.49
C ALA A 67 -10.71 9.93 -8.57
N SER A 68 -9.68 9.21 -8.18
CA SER A 68 -8.76 8.59 -9.12
C SER A 68 -9.45 7.61 -10.03
N SER A 69 -10.34 6.80 -9.49
CA SER A 69 -11.09 5.84 -10.27
C SER A 69 -11.98 6.52 -11.30
N GLN A 70 -12.65 7.58 -10.89
CA GLN A 70 -13.51 8.34 -11.79
C GLN A 70 -12.71 8.99 -12.91
N GLU A 71 -11.58 9.56 -12.59
CA GLU A 71 -10.71 10.17 -13.58
C GLU A 71 -10.24 9.14 -14.61
N ARG A 72 -9.86 7.97 -14.16
CA ARG A 72 -9.43 6.89 -15.06
C ARG A 72 -10.57 6.44 -15.98
N GLN A 73 -11.76 6.34 -15.45
CA GLN A 73 -12.92 5.96 -16.24
C GLN A 73 -13.24 7.00 -17.31
N GLN A 74 -13.14 8.27 -16.94
CA GLN A 74 -13.35 9.35 -17.91
C GLN A 74 -12.32 9.32 -19.03
N LEU A 75 -11.06 9.10 -18.67
CA LEU A 75 -10.01 9.00 -19.65
C LEU A 75 -10.21 7.82 -20.59
N LYS A 76 -10.65 6.69 -20.06
CA LYS A 76 -10.93 5.52 -20.90
C LYS A 76 -12.12 5.72 -21.83
N SER A 77 -13.08 6.52 -21.41
CA SER A 77 -14.28 6.78 -22.17
C SER A 77 -14.04 7.76 -23.33
N GLN A 78 -12.94 8.48 -23.26
CA GLN A 78 -12.55 9.39 -24.32
C GLN A 78 -11.66 8.69 -25.34
#